data_0bd910955962c33883ffcab53e855850
#
_entry.id   0bd910955962c33883ffcab53e855850
#
_cell.length_a   1.000
_cell.length_b   1.000
_cell.length_c   1.000
_cell.angle_alpha   90.00
_cell.angle_beta   90.00
_cell.angle_gamma   90.00
#
_symmetry.space_group_name_H-M   'P 1'
#
loop_
_entity.id
_entity.type
_entity.pdbx_description
1 polymer ?
#
loop_
_entity_poly.entity_id
_entity_poly.type
_entity_poly.pdbx_seq_one_letter_code
_entity_poly.pdbx_strand_id
1 'polypeptide(L)'
;YILENETEALILECGISFIEVKKAIDFNLQKVAGCLITHEHKDHCKAVNEVLKTSVPVYASAGTIQAMNGQGYHEPHPLEAGKVYMIGRFKVLPFHTKHDCAEPFGYLIQHEETGNVLFATDTYYLPDRFQNLSNVLIEANYRLDILERNIAEGRIPKALRDRTLKSHMSFDTCRDALLSNDLKAVNNIVLIHLSDGNSNAAEFREGIHQATGKTVHIAEKGMILNFNKTPF
;
A
#
# COMPACT_ATOMS: atom_id res chain seq x y z
N TYR A 1 -4.66 -5.32 -0.91
CA TYR A 1 -5.62 -4.55 -1.73
C TYR A 1 -5.70 -5.17 -3.12
N ILE A 2 -6.71 -4.81 -3.92
CA ILE A 2 -6.86 -5.32 -5.29
C ILE A 2 -7.33 -4.15 -6.16
N LEU A 3 -6.61 -3.92 -7.26
CA LEU A 3 -7.09 -3.10 -8.38
C LEU A 3 -7.71 -4.04 -9.40
N GLU A 4 -8.97 -3.85 -9.73
CA GLU A 4 -9.75 -4.82 -10.50
C GLU A 4 -10.72 -4.12 -11.44
N ASN A 5 -10.85 -4.66 -12.64
CA ASN A 5 -11.94 -4.36 -13.56
C ASN A 5 -12.62 -5.68 -14.03
N GLU A 6 -13.45 -5.63 -15.04
CA GLU A 6 -14.16 -6.82 -15.56
C GLU A 6 -13.19 -7.90 -16.06
N THR A 7 -12.05 -7.52 -16.63
CA THR A 7 -11.17 -8.42 -17.40
C THR A 7 -9.87 -8.79 -16.70
N GLU A 8 -9.36 -7.93 -15.81
CA GLU A 8 -8.09 -8.17 -15.13
C GLU A 8 -8.06 -7.61 -13.71
N ALA A 9 -7.13 -8.13 -12.91
CA ALA A 9 -6.89 -7.69 -11.54
C ALA A 9 -5.38 -7.66 -11.22
N LEU A 10 -4.97 -6.74 -10.35
CA LEU A 10 -3.64 -6.67 -9.77
C LEU A 10 -3.78 -6.70 -8.25
N ILE A 11 -3.17 -7.71 -7.62
CA ILE A 11 -3.15 -7.84 -6.17
C ILE A 11 -2.00 -6.98 -5.62
N LEU A 12 -2.29 -6.14 -4.64
CA LEU A 12 -1.33 -5.35 -3.88
C LEU A 12 -1.27 -5.93 -2.47
N GLU A 13 -0.22 -6.64 -2.16
CA GLU A 13 0.00 -7.38 -0.93
C GLU A 13 -0.83 -8.67 -0.79
N CYS A 14 -0.24 -9.66 -0.14
CA CYS A 14 -0.93 -10.90 0.24
C CYS A 14 -0.76 -11.23 1.74
N GLY A 15 -0.85 -10.20 2.60
CA GLY A 15 -0.67 -10.31 4.06
C GLY A 15 -1.82 -10.97 4.82
N ILE A 16 -2.93 -11.28 4.15
CA ILE A 16 -4.09 -12.00 4.70
C ILE A 16 -4.12 -13.44 4.19
N SER A 17 -5.04 -14.27 4.71
CA SER A 17 -5.19 -15.63 4.20
C SER A 17 -5.58 -15.63 2.72
N PHE A 18 -4.99 -16.52 1.92
CA PHE A 18 -5.22 -16.54 0.48
C PHE A 18 -6.68 -16.86 0.10
N ILE A 19 -7.41 -17.55 0.98
CA ILE A 19 -8.84 -17.80 0.75
C ILE A 19 -9.65 -16.49 0.75
N GLU A 20 -9.28 -15.50 1.58
CA GLU A 20 -9.94 -14.20 1.59
C GLU A 20 -9.62 -13.41 0.31
N VAL A 21 -8.38 -13.47 -0.17
CA VAL A 21 -8.00 -12.90 -1.47
C VAL A 21 -8.80 -13.53 -2.60
N LYS A 22 -8.90 -14.87 -2.61
CA LYS A 22 -9.70 -15.59 -3.64
C LYS A 22 -11.18 -15.22 -3.61
N LYS A 23 -11.77 -15.08 -2.42
CA LYS A 23 -13.16 -14.64 -2.29
C LYS A 23 -13.38 -13.23 -2.88
N ALA A 24 -12.45 -12.33 -2.66
CA ALA A 24 -12.55 -10.94 -3.13
C ALA A 24 -12.54 -10.81 -4.66
N ILE A 25 -12.02 -11.82 -5.38
CA ILE A 25 -11.99 -11.89 -6.86
C ILE A 25 -12.91 -13.02 -7.40
N ASP A 26 -13.92 -13.42 -6.63
CA ASP A 26 -14.86 -14.49 -6.97
C ASP A 26 -14.18 -15.78 -7.45
N PHE A 27 -13.02 -16.11 -6.81
CA PHE A 27 -12.17 -17.28 -7.16
C PHE A 27 -11.62 -17.26 -8.60
N ASN A 28 -11.75 -16.17 -9.33
CA ASN A 28 -11.25 -16.06 -10.70
C ASN A 28 -9.78 -15.64 -10.73
N LEU A 29 -8.88 -16.58 -10.44
CA LEU A 29 -7.43 -16.34 -10.52
C LEU A 29 -6.92 -16.12 -11.95
N GLN A 30 -7.68 -16.51 -12.97
CA GLN A 30 -7.25 -16.36 -14.37
C GLN A 30 -7.17 -14.90 -14.81
N LYS A 31 -7.96 -14.02 -14.19
CA LYS A 31 -7.89 -12.58 -14.48
C LYS A 31 -6.79 -11.85 -13.73
N VAL A 32 -6.10 -12.52 -12.77
CA VAL A 32 -5.07 -11.88 -11.96
C VAL A 32 -3.77 -11.80 -12.75
N ALA A 33 -3.40 -10.58 -13.15
CA ALA A 33 -2.17 -10.29 -13.87
C ALA A 33 -0.92 -10.48 -13.01
N GLY A 34 -1.02 -10.26 -11.69
CA GLY A 34 0.09 -10.45 -10.76
C GLY A 34 -0.24 -10.05 -9.33
N CYS A 35 0.71 -10.33 -8.44
CA CYS A 35 0.71 -9.92 -7.04
C CYS A 35 1.99 -9.13 -6.76
N LEU A 36 1.86 -7.85 -6.38
CA LEU A 36 2.95 -6.98 -5.96
C LEU A 36 3.14 -7.09 -4.45
N ILE A 37 4.36 -7.32 -3.98
CA ILE A 37 4.73 -7.32 -2.57
C ILE A 37 5.68 -6.16 -2.31
N THR A 38 5.39 -5.33 -1.33
CA THR A 38 6.24 -4.18 -0.97
C THR A 38 7.46 -4.61 -0.17
N HIS A 39 7.28 -5.52 0.80
CA HIS A 39 8.35 -6.02 1.66
C HIS A 39 7.98 -7.33 2.35
N GLU A 40 8.92 -7.94 3.07
CA GLU A 40 8.84 -9.30 3.60
C GLU A 40 8.07 -9.48 4.92
N HIS A 41 7.57 -8.42 5.56
CA HIS A 41 6.79 -8.57 6.79
C HIS A 41 5.52 -9.39 6.57
N LYS A 42 5.13 -10.18 7.58
CA LYS A 42 4.07 -11.19 7.43
C LYS A 42 2.70 -10.60 7.14
N ASP A 43 2.42 -9.41 7.59
CA ASP A 43 1.18 -8.68 7.30
C ASP A 43 1.11 -8.16 5.85
N HIS A 44 2.19 -8.31 5.07
CA HIS A 44 2.28 -8.00 3.65
C HIS A 44 2.45 -9.24 2.77
N CYS A 45 3.13 -10.28 3.24
CA CYS A 45 3.46 -11.46 2.42
C CYS A 45 3.03 -12.82 3.03
N LYS A 46 2.15 -12.85 4.05
CA LYS A 46 1.76 -14.07 4.77
C LYS A 46 1.35 -15.22 3.86
N ALA A 47 0.61 -14.93 2.80
CA ALA A 47 0.08 -15.93 1.88
C ALA A 47 0.97 -16.17 0.64
N VAL A 48 2.20 -15.65 0.60
CA VAL A 48 3.06 -15.73 -0.59
C VAL A 48 3.28 -17.15 -1.08
N ASN A 49 3.49 -18.11 -0.17
CA ASN A 49 3.67 -19.53 -0.54
C ASN A 49 2.43 -20.15 -1.18
N GLU A 50 1.24 -19.67 -0.80
CA GLU A 50 -0.02 -20.13 -1.39
C GLU A 50 -0.23 -19.50 -2.78
N VAL A 51 0.15 -18.23 -2.94
CA VAL A 51 0.11 -17.55 -4.24
C VAL A 51 1.09 -18.22 -5.22
N LEU A 52 2.34 -18.49 -4.81
CA LEU A 52 3.37 -19.14 -5.62
C LEU A 52 3.01 -20.59 -6.04
N LYS A 53 1.98 -21.19 -5.43
CA LYS A 53 1.42 -22.50 -5.85
C LYS A 53 0.29 -22.36 -6.88
N THR A 54 0.00 -21.15 -7.34
CA THR A 54 -0.97 -20.87 -8.39
C THR A 54 -0.29 -20.35 -9.65
N SER A 55 -1.06 -20.03 -10.68
CA SER A 55 -0.56 -19.37 -11.90
C SER A 55 -0.32 -17.88 -11.75
N VAL A 56 -0.60 -17.28 -10.58
CA VAL A 56 -0.45 -15.84 -10.34
C VAL A 56 1.03 -15.52 -10.12
N PRO A 57 1.67 -14.72 -10.99
CA PRO A 57 3.06 -14.32 -10.81
C PRO A 57 3.18 -13.34 -9.63
N VAL A 58 4.25 -13.49 -8.84
CA VAL A 58 4.57 -12.62 -7.71
C VAL A 58 5.74 -11.72 -8.08
N TYR A 59 5.68 -10.44 -7.74
CA TYR A 59 6.68 -9.45 -8.05
C TYR A 59 7.09 -8.70 -6.77
N ALA A 60 8.40 -8.52 -6.55
CA ALA A 60 8.95 -7.75 -5.44
C ALA A 60 10.39 -7.31 -5.75
N SER A 61 11.04 -6.56 -4.86
CA SER A 61 12.49 -6.30 -4.94
C SER A 61 13.30 -7.59 -4.73
N ALA A 62 14.53 -7.61 -5.18
CA ALA A 62 15.43 -8.76 -4.97
C ALA A 62 15.66 -9.03 -3.48
N GLY A 63 15.85 -7.98 -2.67
CA GLY A 63 16.02 -8.11 -1.22
C GLY A 63 14.77 -8.66 -0.54
N THR A 64 13.57 -8.17 -0.91
CA THR A 64 12.31 -8.70 -0.40
C THR A 64 12.12 -10.17 -0.78
N ILE A 65 12.41 -10.56 -2.02
CA ILE A 65 12.32 -11.96 -2.47
C ILE A 65 13.22 -12.87 -1.64
N GLN A 66 14.47 -12.47 -1.42
CA GLN A 66 15.41 -13.22 -0.62
C GLN A 66 14.94 -13.35 0.84
N ALA A 67 14.44 -12.26 1.43
CA ALA A 67 13.99 -12.22 2.82
C ALA A 67 12.67 -12.97 3.06
N MET A 68 11.73 -12.94 2.12
CA MET A 68 10.48 -13.72 2.18
C MET A 68 10.74 -15.22 2.18
N ASN A 69 11.83 -15.69 1.52
CA ASN A 69 12.14 -17.11 1.34
C ASN A 69 10.89 -17.92 0.90
N GLY A 70 10.15 -17.36 -0.05
CA GLY A 70 8.90 -17.93 -0.54
C GLY A 70 9.12 -19.26 -1.26
N GLN A 71 8.22 -20.21 -1.07
CA GLN A 71 8.28 -21.54 -1.69
C GLN A 71 6.99 -21.87 -2.42
N GLY A 72 7.09 -22.27 -3.68
CA GLY A 72 5.95 -22.61 -4.51
C GLY A 72 6.35 -23.37 -5.77
N TYR A 73 5.49 -23.34 -6.78
CA TYR A 73 5.77 -23.96 -8.10
C TYR A 73 6.50 -22.99 -9.03
N HIS A 74 6.48 -21.71 -8.71
CA HIS A 74 7.10 -20.64 -9.49
C HIS A 74 7.97 -19.78 -8.58
N GLU A 75 9.02 -19.21 -9.14
CA GLU A 75 9.86 -18.23 -8.47
C GLU A 75 9.25 -16.83 -8.60
N PRO A 76 9.36 -15.98 -7.56
CA PRO A 76 9.00 -14.59 -7.68
C PRO A 76 9.87 -13.84 -8.71
N HIS A 77 9.29 -12.84 -9.36
CA HIS A 77 9.98 -12.01 -10.35
C HIS A 77 10.59 -10.78 -9.69
N PRO A 78 11.92 -10.57 -9.78
CA PRO A 78 12.54 -9.38 -9.21
C PRO A 78 12.22 -8.13 -10.02
N LEU A 79 11.89 -7.05 -9.31
CA LEU A 79 11.74 -5.71 -9.83
C LEU A 79 12.91 -4.83 -9.37
N GLU A 80 13.20 -3.77 -10.15
CA GLU A 80 14.19 -2.76 -9.82
C GLU A 80 13.51 -1.40 -9.72
N ALA A 81 13.83 -0.62 -8.68
CA ALA A 81 13.30 0.72 -8.51
C ALA A 81 13.67 1.62 -9.71
N GLY A 82 12.73 2.46 -10.13
CA GLY A 82 12.91 3.37 -11.26
C GLY A 82 12.75 2.73 -12.64
N LYS A 83 12.57 1.40 -12.74
CA LYS A 83 12.26 0.71 -14.00
C LYS A 83 10.76 0.46 -14.13
N VAL A 84 10.26 0.62 -15.35
CA VAL A 84 8.84 0.39 -15.68
C VAL A 84 8.63 -1.04 -16.14
N TYR A 85 7.61 -1.69 -15.59
CA TYR A 85 7.21 -3.05 -15.94
C TYR A 85 5.75 -3.08 -16.40
N MET A 86 5.46 -3.92 -17.39
CA MET A 86 4.09 -4.22 -17.80
C MET A 86 3.64 -5.53 -17.14
N ILE A 87 2.60 -5.47 -16.34
CA ILE A 87 2.00 -6.62 -15.65
C ILE A 87 0.52 -6.64 -16.05
N GLY A 88 0.16 -7.54 -16.98
CA GLY A 88 -1.09 -7.37 -17.72
C GLY A 88 -1.10 -6.04 -18.46
N ARG A 89 -2.16 -5.25 -18.31
CA ARG A 89 -2.25 -3.88 -18.82
C ARG A 89 -1.84 -2.81 -17.79
N PHE A 90 -1.44 -3.23 -16.59
CA PHE A 90 -0.91 -2.33 -15.57
C PHE A 90 0.55 -1.99 -15.87
N LYS A 91 0.85 -0.69 -15.93
CA LYS A 91 2.22 -0.18 -16.01
C LYS A 91 2.67 0.15 -14.60
N VAL A 92 3.66 -0.58 -14.10
CA VAL A 92 4.13 -0.53 -12.71
C VAL A 92 5.52 0.09 -12.65
N LEU A 93 5.70 1.12 -11.85
CA LEU A 93 6.98 1.74 -11.53
C LEU A 93 7.24 1.58 -10.04
N PRO A 94 8.15 0.65 -9.62
CA PRO A 94 8.59 0.54 -8.25
C PRO A 94 9.47 1.73 -7.86
N PHE A 95 9.38 2.17 -6.59
CA PHE A 95 10.27 3.17 -6.00
C PHE A 95 10.65 2.75 -4.58
N HIS A 96 11.80 3.20 -4.08
CA HIS A 96 12.23 2.87 -2.73
C HIS A 96 11.40 3.61 -1.68
N THR A 97 11.00 2.90 -0.64
CA THR A 97 10.43 3.46 0.59
C THR A 97 11.44 3.39 1.75
N LYS A 98 11.05 3.85 2.93
CA LYS A 98 11.91 3.92 4.12
C LYS A 98 11.27 3.16 5.27
N HIS A 99 11.65 1.89 5.40
CA HIS A 99 11.12 0.95 6.40
C HIS A 99 12.22 0.04 6.96
N ASP A 100 11.97 -0.62 8.10
CA ASP A 100 12.91 -1.51 8.78
C ASP A 100 12.88 -2.95 8.22
N CYS A 101 13.14 -3.09 6.94
CA CYS A 101 13.13 -4.35 6.19
C CYS A 101 14.24 -4.39 5.12
N ALA A 102 14.35 -5.49 4.36
CA ALA A 102 15.49 -5.73 3.47
C ALA A 102 15.57 -4.73 2.31
N GLU A 103 14.51 -4.57 1.52
CA GLU A 103 14.48 -3.67 0.36
C GLU A 103 13.03 -3.27 0.04
N PRO A 104 12.46 -2.31 0.80
CA PRO A 104 11.05 -1.95 0.66
C PRO A 104 10.77 -1.12 -0.58
N PHE A 105 9.65 -1.43 -1.25
CA PHE A 105 9.13 -0.68 -2.38
C PHE A 105 7.74 -0.11 -2.11
N GLY A 106 7.48 1.08 -2.68
CA GLY A 106 6.16 1.53 -3.07
C GLY A 106 5.97 1.38 -4.57
N TYR A 107 4.75 1.57 -5.05
CA TYR A 107 4.43 1.38 -6.46
C TYR A 107 3.63 2.57 -7.00
N LEU A 108 4.07 3.13 -8.14
CA LEU A 108 3.23 3.96 -8.98
C LEU A 108 2.65 3.06 -10.08
N ILE A 109 1.34 2.91 -10.09
CA ILE A 109 0.62 1.99 -10.97
C ILE A 109 -0.24 2.80 -11.91
N GLN A 110 -0.08 2.61 -13.22
CA GLN A 110 -0.88 3.27 -14.23
C GLN A 110 -1.73 2.24 -14.97
N HIS A 111 -3.01 2.55 -15.11
CA HIS A 111 -3.95 1.81 -15.94
C HIS A 111 -4.89 2.79 -16.66
N GLU A 112 -5.42 2.40 -17.82
CA GLU A 112 -6.28 3.28 -18.63
C GLU A 112 -7.53 3.76 -17.90
N GLU A 113 -8.11 2.92 -17.04
CA GLU A 113 -9.34 3.23 -16.29
C GLU A 113 -9.06 3.98 -14.97
N THR A 114 -8.00 3.63 -14.26
CA THR A 114 -7.69 4.23 -12.95
C THR A 114 -6.80 5.47 -13.05
N GLY A 115 -6.13 5.70 -14.18
CA GLY A 115 -5.04 6.66 -14.27
C GLY A 115 -3.84 6.22 -13.43
N ASN A 116 -3.14 7.17 -12.81
CA ASN A 116 -2.00 6.90 -11.94
C ASN A 116 -2.47 6.69 -10.50
N VAL A 117 -2.18 5.52 -9.96
CA VAL A 117 -2.44 5.13 -8.57
C VAL A 117 -1.11 5.09 -7.82
N LEU A 118 -0.97 5.89 -6.79
CA LEU A 118 0.15 5.80 -5.84
C LEU A 118 -0.20 4.79 -4.75
N PHE A 119 0.64 3.79 -4.54
CA PHE A 119 0.57 2.85 -3.44
C PHE A 119 1.84 2.95 -2.58
N ALA A 120 1.72 3.52 -1.39
CA ALA A 120 2.81 3.71 -0.45
C ALA A 120 2.37 3.30 0.96
N THR A 121 2.86 2.17 1.43
CA THR A 121 2.65 1.66 2.78
C THR A 121 3.99 1.46 3.47
N ASP A 122 3.99 1.37 4.78
CA ASP A 122 5.16 1.06 5.61
C ASP A 122 6.39 1.89 5.21
N THR A 123 6.26 3.18 5.43
CA THR A 123 7.36 4.13 5.21
C THR A 123 7.22 5.32 6.13
N TYR A 124 8.27 5.65 6.89
CA TYR A 124 8.21 6.83 7.75
C TYR A 124 8.32 8.15 6.98
N TYR A 125 8.76 8.10 5.71
CA TYR A 125 8.92 9.27 4.86
C TYR A 125 8.84 8.90 3.38
N LEU A 126 8.22 9.76 2.56
CA LEU A 126 8.13 9.62 1.11
C LEU A 126 8.94 10.73 0.45
N PRO A 127 10.18 10.44 -0.05
CA PRO A 127 11.05 11.46 -0.62
C PRO A 127 10.63 11.90 -2.03
N ASP A 128 9.97 11.00 -2.76
CA ASP A 128 9.61 11.23 -4.16
C ASP A 128 8.34 12.06 -4.29
N ARG A 129 8.24 12.78 -5.40
CA ARG A 129 7.05 13.52 -5.82
C ARG A 129 6.52 12.93 -7.11
N PHE A 130 5.24 12.66 -7.13
CA PHE A 130 4.55 12.05 -8.25
C PHE A 130 3.63 13.07 -8.93
N GLN A 131 3.55 12.99 -10.25
CA GLN A 131 2.70 13.88 -11.04
C GLN A 131 1.51 13.13 -11.64
N ASN A 132 0.46 13.88 -11.93
CA ASN A 132 -0.75 13.36 -12.58
C ASN A 132 -1.38 12.18 -11.81
N LEU A 133 -1.34 12.21 -10.48
CA LEU A 133 -2.00 11.23 -9.64
C LEU A 133 -3.52 11.31 -9.82
N SER A 134 -4.17 10.17 -9.99
CA SER A 134 -5.63 10.06 -10.06
C SER A 134 -6.22 9.50 -8.78
N ASN A 135 -5.53 8.57 -8.14
CA ASN A 135 -5.92 7.95 -6.87
C ASN A 135 -4.68 7.67 -6.02
N VAL A 136 -4.83 7.69 -4.69
CA VAL A 136 -3.74 7.51 -3.74
C VAL A 136 -4.15 6.53 -2.65
N LEU A 137 -3.33 5.49 -2.41
CA LEU A 137 -3.35 4.68 -1.19
C LEU A 137 -2.05 4.97 -0.44
N ILE A 138 -2.15 5.58 0.74
CA ILE A 138 -0.98 6.03 1.50
C ILE A 138 -1.14 5.71 2.98
N GLU A 139 -0.04 5.31 3.62
CA GLU A 139 -0.01 5.06 5.05
C GLU A 139 -0.28 6.34 5.86
N ALA A 140 -1.09 6.19 6.92
CA ALA A 140 -1.23 7.15 8.00
C ALA A 140 -1.34 6.37 9.32
N ASN A 141 -0.19 5.92 9.85
CA ASN A 141 -0.16 4.92 10.90
C ASN A 141 -0.51 5.50 12.28
N TYR A 142 0.07 6.63 12.65
CA TYR A 142 -0.07 7.15 14.01
C TYR A 142 -0.14 8.69 14.04
N ARG A 143 -0.63 9.21 15.17
CA ARG A 143 -0.47 10.63 15.54
C ARG A 143 0.41 10.74 16.79
N LEU A 144 1.36 11.66 16.75
CA LEU A 144 2.42 11.74 17.76
C LEU A 144 1.87 11.95 19.18
N ASP A 145 0.87 12.83 19.34
CA ASP A 145 0.24 13.11 20.64
C ASP A 145 -0.48 11.88 21.24
N ILE A 146 -1.12 11.06 20.39
CA ILE A 146 -1.74 9.78 20.84
C ILE A 146 -0.67 8.79 21.25
N LEU A 147 0.39 8.65 20.46
CA LEU A 147 1.51 7.76 20.71
C LEU A 147 2.21 8.10 22.03
N GLU A 148 2.53 9.39 22.26
CA GLU A 148 3.19 9.86 23.49
C GLU A 148 2.30 9.69 24.72
N ARG A 149 1.00 9.95 24.59
CA ARG A 149 0.03 9.69 25.65
C ARG A 149 0.00 8.21 26.04
N ASN A 150 -0.04 7.31 25.08
CA ASN A 150 -0.06 5.86 25.34
C ASN A 150 1.21 5.36 26.04
N ILE A 151 2.35 6.02 25.81
CA ILE A 151 3.59 5.74 26.55
C ILE A 151 3.50 6.25 27.98
N ALA A 152 3.06 7.52 28.16
CA ALA A 152 2.94 8.13 29.48
C ALA A 152 1.98 7.35 30.38
N GLU A 153 0.94 6.75 29.78
CA GLU A 153 -0.04 5.91 30.47
C GLU A 153 0.42 4.43 30.60
N GLY A 154 1.63 4.08 30.11
CA GLY A 154 2.17 2.73 30.20
C GLY A 154 1.48 1.68 29.31
N ARG A 155 0.66 2.11 28.33
CA ARG A 155 -0.06 1.20 27.42
C ARG A 155 0.87 0.55 26.41
N ILE A 156 1.92 1.25 26.00
CA ILE A 156 2.93 0.74 25.05
C ILE A 156 4.35 0.99 25.58
N PRO A 157 5.31 0.09 25.31
CA PRO A 157 6.70 0.28 25.71
C PRO A 157 7.38 1.34 24.83
N LYS A 158 8.33 2.07 25.41
CA LYS A 158 9.13 3.09 24.72
C LYS A 158 9.85 2.53 23.47
N ALA A 159 10.34 1.29 23.53
CA ALA A 159 11.00 0.63 22.40
C ALA A 159 10.08 0.50 21.18
N LEU A 160 8.78 0.22 21.38
CA LEU A 160 7.81 0.16 20.30
C LEU A 160 7.60 1.54 19.67
N ARG A 161 7.50 2.59 20.49
CA ARG A 161 7.44 3.97 19.99
C ARG A 161 8.66 4.31 19.13
N ASP A 162 9.86 4.04 19.61
CA ASP A 162 11.10 4.37 18.91
C ASP A 162 11.23 3.63 17.57
N ARG A 163 10.67 2.42 17.48
CA ARG A 163 10.54 1.67 16.24
C ARG A 163 9.49 2.33 15.33
N THR A 164 8.28 2.59 15.81
CA THR A 164 7.19 3.20 15.04
C THR A 164 7.62 4.50 14.36
N LEU A 165 8.35 5.38 15.08
CA LEU A 165 8.84 6.64 14.53
C LEU A 165 9.83 6.48 13.36
N LYS A 166 10.48 5.33 13.23
CA LYS A 166 11.51 5.04 12.21
C LYS A 166 11.01 4.14 11.10
N SER A 167 9.83 3.56 11.24
CA SER A 167 9.30 2.57 10.31
C SER A 167 7.96 2.95 9.69
N HIS A 168 7.18 3.83 10.35
CA HIS A 168 5.83 4.17 9.88
C HIS A 168 5.59 5.67 9.75
N MET A 169 4.65 6.04 8.90
CA MET A 169 4.29 7.42 8.60
C MET A 169 3.31 7.98 9.62
N SER A 170 3.68 9.12 10.22
CA SER A 170 2.74 9.86 11.07
C SER A 170 1.65 10.54 10.23
N PHE A 171 0.54 10.90 10.87
CA PHE A 171 -0.50 11.71 10.26
C PHE A 171 0.05 13.00 9.63
N ASP A 172 0.91 13.72 10.34
CA ASP A 172 1.48 14.97 9.86
C ASP A 172 2.40 14.75 8.65
N THR A 173 3.24 13.71 8.69
CA THR A 173 4.10 13.34 7.55
C THR A 173 3.27 12.91 6.33
N CYS A 174 2.18 12.17 6.53
CA CYS A 174 1.24 11.79 5.47
C CYS A 174 0.61 13.01 4.82
N ARG A 175 0.09 13.94 5.64
CA ARG A 175 -0.47 15.21 5.16
C ARG A 175 0.56 16.00 4.34
N ASP A 176 1.76 16.16 4.84
CA ASP A 176 2.81 16.94 4.18
C ASP A 176 3.29 16.26 2.89
N ALA A 177 3.36 14.91 2.87
CA ALA A 177 3.66 14.13 1.66
C ALA A 177 2.57 14.33 0.60
N LEU A 178 1.28 14.28 0.98
CA LEU A 178 0.17 14.57 0.07
C LEU A 178 0.26 15.99 -0.50
N LEU A 179 0.43 17.00 0.35
CA LEU A 179 0.50 18.41 -0.06
C LEU A 179 1.73 18.73 -0.92
N SER A 180 2.79 17.93 -0.85
CA SER A 180 3.97 18.09 -1.70
C SER A 180 3.78 17.55 -3.11
N ASN A 181 2.70 16.81 -3.37
CA ASN A 181 2.36 16.24 -4.66
C ASN A 181 1.32 17.08 -5.42
N ASP A 182 1.23 16.93 -6.75
CA ASP A 182 0.14 17.52 -7.52
C ASP A 182 -1.14 16.71 -7.36
N LEU A 183 -2.04 17.21 -6.52
CA LEU A 183 -3.31 16.57 -6.22
C LEU A 183 -4.47 17.01 -7.16
N LYS A 184 -4.24 17.88 -8.16
CA LYS A 184 -5.32 18.44 -8.99
C LYS A 184 -6.24 17.38 -9.56
N ALA A 185 -5.66 16.32 -10.14
CA ALA A 185 -6.40 15.22 -10.76
C ALA A 185 -6.77 14.08 -9.78
N VAL A 186 -6.41 14.19 -8.50
CA VAL A 186 -6.71 13.15 -7.52
C VAL A 186 -8.20 13.13 -7.20
N ASN A 187 -8.83 11.98 -7.40
CA ASN A 187 -10.23 11.72 -7.10
C ASN A 187 -10.42 11.15 -5.69
N ASN A 188 -9.59 10.17 -5.31
CA ASN A 188 -9.68 9.50 -4.02
C ASN A 188 -8.31 9.45 -3.33
N ILE A 189 -8.30 9.71 -2.03
CA ILE A 189 -7.21 9.41 -1.11
C ILE A 189 -7.71 8.33 -0.16
N VAL A 190 -7.03 7.20 -0.09
CA VAL A 190 -7.33 6.12 0.84
C VAL A 190 -6.20 6.05 1.86
N LEU A 191 -6.51 6.35 3.11
CA LEU A 191 -5.57 6.18 4.20
C LEU A 191 -5.55 4.71 4.60
N ILE A 192 -4.37 4.13 4.60
CA ILE A 192 -4.13 2.71 4.86
C ILE A 192 -3.19 2.53 6.05
N HIS A 193 -3.11 1.32 6.58
CA HIS A 193 -2.18 0.92 7.64
C HIS A 193 -2.27 1.76 8.91
N LEU A 194 -3.48 2.13 9.33
CA LEU A 194 -3.71 2.84 10.57
C LEU A 194 -3.46 1.92 11.79
N SER A 195 -2.78 2.46 12.80
CA SER A 195 -2.59 1.75 14.08
C SER A 195 -3.86 1.76 14.91
N ASP A 196 -4.34 0.61 15.37
CA ASP A 196 -5.56 0.50 16.19
C ASP A 196 -5.50 1.36 17.47
N GLY A 197 -4.32 1.48 18.08
CA GLY A 197 -4.14 2.19 19.35
C GLY A 197 -3.58 3.60 19.24
N ASN A 198 -2.90 3.94 18.14
CA ASN A 198 -2.15 5.19 18.00
C ASN A 198 -2.71 6.11 16.92
N SER A 199 -3.89 5.80 16.36
CA SER A 199 -4.58 6.61 15.38
C SER A 199 -6.02 6.95 15.79
N ASN A 200 -6.62 7.88 15.06
CA ASN A 200 -8.06 8.17 15.13
C ASN A 200 -8.56 8.32 13.68
N ALA A 201 -9.21 7.28 13.18
CA ALA A 201 -9.64 7.18 11.80
C ALA A 201 -10.54 8.36 11.36
N ALA A 202 -11.47 8.78 12.21
CA ALA A 202 -12.38 9.89 11.91
C ALA A 202 -11.64 11.23 11.82
N GLU A 203 -10.75 11.52 12.78
CA GLU A 203 -9.93 12.72 12.78
C GLU A 203 -8.91 12.73 11.63
N PHE A 204 -8.34 11.56 11.29
CA PHE A 204 -7.40 11.45 10.17
C PHE A 204 -8.09 11.73 8.84
N ARG A 205 -9.26 11.11 8.61
CA ARG A 205 -10.06 11.37 7.41
C ARG A 205 -10.40 12.85 7.28
N GLU A 206 -10.94 13.44 8.33
CA GLU A 206 -11.35 14.84 8.33
C GLU A 206 -10.16 15.79 8.14
N GLY A 207 -9.05 15.57 8.87
CA GLY A 207 -7.86 16.41 8.77
C GLY A 207 -7.20 16.39 7.38
N ILE A 208 -7.11 15.22 6.72
CA ILE A 208 -6.61 15.13 5.35
C ILE A 208 -7.61 15.75 4.36
N HIS A 209 -8.92 15.56 4.57
CA HIS A 209 -9.94 16.22 3.74
C HIS A 209 -9.82 17.76 3.82
N GLN A 210 -9.72 18.32 5.00
CA GLN A 210 -9.57 19.77 5.20
C GLN A 210 -8.28 20.31 4.58
N ALA A 211 -7.17 19.56 4.70
CA ALA A 211 -5.88 19.98 4.16
C ALA A 211 -5.82 19.94 2.64
N THR A 212 -6.47 18.95 2.01
CA THR A 212 -6.32 18.66 0.57
C THR A 212 -7.53 19.06 -0.28
N GLY A 213 -8.70 19.21 0.34
CA GLY A 213 -9.98 19.39 -0.36
C GLY A 213 -10.44 18.18 -1.15
N LYS A 214 -9.85 16.98 -0.91
CA LYS A 214 -10.11 15.76 -1.66
C LYS A 214 -11.03 14.80 -0.90
N THR A 215 -11.65 13.86 -1.62
CA THR A 215 -12.39 12.75 -1.02
C THR A 215 -11.41 11.81 -0.32
N VAL A 216 -11.62 11.58 0.98
CA VAL A 216 -10.74 10.76 1.80
C VAL A 216 -11.51 9.59 2.39
N HIS A 217 -10.95 8.40 2.24
CA HIS A 217 -11.45 7.15 2.79
C HIS A 217 -10.45 6.57 3.79
N ILE A 218 -10.95 5.82 4.76
CA ILE A 218 -10.14 4.92 5.59
C ILE A 218 -10.34 3.51 5.04
N ALA A 219 -9.25 2.82 4.76
CA ALA A 219 -9.35 1.45 4.27
C ALA A 219 -9.95 0.51 5.33
N GLU A 220 -10.99 -0.20 4.95
CA GLU A 220 -11.67 -1.18 5.79
C GLU A 220 -11.82 -2.51 5.06
N LYS A 221 -11.94 -3.61 5.81
CA LYS A 221 -12.13 -4.94 5.24
C LYS A 221 -13.41 -4.99 4.40
N GLY A 222 -13.29 -5.40 3.14
CA GLY A 222 -14.41 -5.55 2.21
C GLY A 222 -14.90 -4.23 1.58
N MET A 223 -14.22 -3.12 1.83
CA MET A 223 -14.52 -1.85 1.15
C MET A 223 -14.27 -1.98 -0.36
N ILE A 224 -15.20 -1.46 -1.16
CA ILE A 224 -15.10 -1.35 -2.62
C ILE A 224 -15.20 0.12 -2.99
N LEU A 225 -14.25 0.62 -3.77
CA LEU A 225 -14.20 2.01 -4.24
C LEU A 225 -13.99 2.05 -5.75
N ASN A 226 -14.65 2.99 -6.40
CA ASN A 226 -14.42 3.26 -7.81
C ASN A 226 -13.17 4.13 -7.99
N PHE A 227 -12.08 3.51 -8.44
CA PHE A 227 -10.84 4.19 -8.78
C PHE A 227 -10.83 4.61 -10.24
N ASN A 228 -11.68 5.54 -10.61
CA ASN A 228 -11.71 6.06 -11.97
C ASN A 228 -10.63 7.12 -12.19
N LYS A 229 -10.11 7.18 -13.41
CA LYS A 229 -9.18 8.23 -13.86
C LYS A 229 -9.85 9.61 -13.87
N THR A 230 -11.11 9.64 -14.21
CA THR A 230 -11.96 10.83 -14.16
C THR A 230 -13.08 10.61 -13.15
N PRO A 231 -13.53 11.66 -12.44
CA PRO A 231 -14.54 11.51 -11.39
C PRO A 231 -15.94 11.14 -11.92
N PHE A 232 -16.16 11.25 -13.23
CA PHE A 232 -17.45 10.99 -13.90
C PHE A 232 -17.24 10.20 -15.19
#